data_e00212e87cf36182588d1842dee4a98c
#
_entry.id   e00212e87cf36182588d1842dee4a98c
#
_cell.length_a   1.000
_cell.length_b   1.000
_cell.length_c   1.000
_cell.angle_alpha   90.00
_cell.angle_beta   90.00
_cell.angle_gamma   90.00
#
_symmetry.space_group_name_H-M   'P 1'
#
loop_
_entity.id
_entity.type
_entity.pdbx_description
1 polymer ?
#
loop_
_entity_poly.entity_id
_entity_poly.type
_entity_poly.pdbx_seq_one_letter_code
_entity_poly.pdbx_strand_id
1 'polypeptide(L)'
;SKFVNDQWMIKNGFLNDAQEHKPWWWDIKVQKLNLSAPLILLPEVSCQKAIEILQEKGYDQAPVVAESGLILGMVTLSNTLSSVQDGNVELSDPVTKVAYDQFSKVGLEDSLGKLSCLLENDHFAIVVHEQMQLSGNGSSSRKQTVLGVVTAMDLLTFASSNDKK
;
A
#
# COMPACT_ATOMS: atom_id res chain seq x y z
N SER A 1 -2.43 -19.46 0.46
CA SER A 1 -1.94 -19.67 0.39
C SER A 1 -0.77 -19.82 0.20
N LYS A 2 -0.10 -19.42 0.60
CA LYS A 2 1.05 -19.56 0.35
C LYS A 2 1.27 -20.83 0.49
N PHE A 3 0.79 -21.33 0.91
CA PHE A 3 1.00 -22.37 0.75
C PHE A 3 0.30 -22.92 0.07
N VAL A 4 -0.48 -22.25 0.07
CA VAL A 4 -0.93 -22.78 -0.90
C VAL A 4 -0.24 -22.34 -1.90
N ASN A 5 0.05 -21.26 -1.89
CA ASN A 5 0.71 -20.72 -2.80
C ASN A 5 1.96 -21.19 -2.78
N ASP A 6 2.46 -21.43 -1.71
CA ASP A 6 3.65 -21.85 -1.69
C ASP A 6 3.57 -23.13 -2.11
N GLN A 7 2.53 -23.72 -1.91
CA GLN A 7 2.48 -24.87 -2.34
C GLN A 7 2.34 -24.76 -3.70
N TRP A 8 1.77 -23.85 -4.17
CA TRP A 8 1.59 -23.65 -5.43
C TRP A 8 2.89 -23.37 -5.96
N MET A 9 3.59 -22.65 -5.29
CA MET A 9 4.83 -22.32 -5.70
C MET A 9 5.70 -23.40 -5.59
N ILE A 10 5.62 -24.01 -4.60
CA ILE A 10 6.52 -25.00 -4.43
C ILE A 10 6.11 -26.14 -5.11
N LYS A 11 4.93 -26.45 -5.04
CA LYS A 11 4.57 -27.54 -5.65
C LYS A 11 4.71 -27.29 -7.00
N ASN A 12 4.95 -26.22 -7.39
CA ASN A 12 5.13 -25.98 -8.70
C ASN A 12 6.58 -25.89 -8.96
N GLY A 13 7.27 -26.31 -8.10
CA GLY A 13 8.70 -26.35 -8.23
C GLY A 13 9.04 -25.05 -8.32
N PHE A 14 8.20 -24.43 -7.83
CA PHE A 14 8.16 -23.20 -7.96
C PHE A 14 9.35 -22.52 -7.93
N LEU A 15 10.10 -22.81 -7.11
CA LEU A 15 11.18 -22.06 -7.02
C LEU A 15 12.06 -22.06 -8.18
N ASN A 16 12.41 -23.11 -8.69
CA ASN A 16 13.31 -23.10 -9.75
C ASN A 16 12.63 -22.84 -11.05
N ASP A 17 11.60 -23.53 -11.30
CA ASP A 17 10.93 -23.35 -12.52
C ASP A 17 10.34 -22.00 -12.64
N ALA A 18 9.91 -21.47 -11.60
CA ALA A 18 9.27 -20.20 -11.67
C ALA A 18 10.20 -19.14 -12.12
N GLN A 19 11.45 -19.29 -11.85
CA GLN A 19 12.36 -18.30 -12.27
C GLN A 19 12.53 -18.32 -13.77
N GLU A 20 12.31 -19.44 -14.36
CA GLU A 20 12.44 -19.52 -15.78
C GLU A 20 11.17 -19.13 -16.46
N HIS A 21 10.07 -19.06 -15.70
CA HIS A 21 8.79 -18.77 -16.27
C HIS A 21 8.18 -17.51 -15.67
N LYS A 22 9.00 -16.50 -15.46
CA LYS A 22 8.49 -15.26 -14.92
C LYS A 22 7.51 -14.64 -15.90
N PRO A 23 6.47 -14.02 -15.42
CA PRO A 23 5.53 -13.35 -16.29
C PRO A 23 6.22 -12.22 -17.03
N TRP A 24 5.65 -11.83 -18.16
CA TRP A 24 6.23 -10.79 -18.99
C TRP A 24 6.40 -9.46 -18.27
N TRP A 25 5.57 -9.20 -17.26
CA TRP A 25 5.59 -7.93 -16.56
C TRP A 25 6.53 -7.91 -15.36
N TRP A 26 7.18 -9.03 -15.07
CA TRP A 26 7.94 -9.17 -13.82
C TRP A 26 8.99 -8.09 -13.61
N ASP A 27 9.74 -7.71 -14.64
CA ASP A 27 10.78 -6.71 -14.52
C ASP A 27 10.35 -5.29 -14.84
N ILE A 28 9.07 -5.08 -15.09
CA ILE A 28 8.56 -3.75 -15.35
C ILE A 28 8.52 -3.00 -14.04
N LYS A 29 8.84 -1.72 -14.07
CA LYS A 29 8.89 -0.93 -12.84
C LYS A 29 7.51 -0.47 -12.41
N VAL A 30 7.36 -0.30 -11.11
CA VAL A 30 6.10 0.14 -10.51
C VAL A 30 5.61 1.44 -11.14
N GLN A 31 6.53 2.29 -11.58
CA GLN A 31 6.12 3.57 -12.16
C GLN A 31 5.28 3.41 -13.43
N LYS A 32 5.24 2.21 -14.02
CA LYS A 32 4.42 2.00 -15.20
C LYS A 32 2.97 1.73 -14.85
N LEU A 33 2.67 1.54 -13.56
CA LEU A 33 1.29 1.34 -13.17
C LEU A 33 0.58 2.69 -13.24
N ASN A 34 -0.69 2.64 -13.59
CA ASN A 34 -1.48 3.85 -13.68
C ASN A 34 -2.05 4.13 -12.30
N LEU A 35 -1.31 4.84 -11.47
CA LEU A 35 -1.71 5.07 -10.11
C LEU A 35 -2.70 6.22 -10.02
N SER A 36 -3.73 6.03 -9.22
CA SER A 36 -4.68 7.10 -8.96
C SER A 36 -4.18 7.93 -7.80
N ALA A 37 -4.61 9.17 -7.74
CA ALA A 37 -4.26 10.03 -6.62
C ALA A 37 -4.76 9.37 -5.34
N PRO A 38 -3.94 9.25 -4.32
CA PRO A 38 -4.34 8.56 -3.12
C PRO A 38 -5.20 9.42 -2.22
N LEU A 39 -6.08 8.77 -1.47
CA LEU A 39 -6.77 9.45 -0.38
C LEU A 39 -5.80 9.41 0.79
N ILE A 40 -5.53 10.55 1.40
CA ILE A 40 -4.66 10.64 2.54
C ILE A 40 -5.44 11.21 3.69
N LEU A 41 -5.30 10.62 4.87
CA LEU A 41 -5.96 11.12 6.07
C LEU A 41 -4.92 11.83 6.93
N LEU A 42 -5.27 13.00 7.41
CA LEU A 42 -4.42 13.69 8.37
C LEU A 42 -4.65 13.06 9.75
N PRO A 43 -3.66 13.13 10.62
CA PRO A 43 -3.75 12.41 11.90
C PRO A 43 -4.91 12.80 12.79
N GLU A 44 -5.38 14.02 12.68
CA GLU A 44 -6.44 14.48 13.56
C GLU A 44 -7.84 14.15 13.04
N VAL A 45 -7.96 13.52 11.88
CA VAL A 45 -9.27 13.12 11.36
C VAL A 45 -9.89 12.13 12.33
N SER A 46 -11.18 12.29 12.64
CA SER A 46 -11.84 11.39 13.58
C SER A 46 -12.14 10.05 12.94
N CYS A 47 -12.29 9.02 13.75
CA CYS A 47 -12.64 7.71 13.24
C CYS A 47 -13.97 7.77 12.48
N GLN A 48 -14.91 8.55 12.98
CA GLN A 48 -16.19 8.70 12.32
C GLN A 48 -16.02 9.26 10.91
N LYS A 49 -15.22 10.33 10.79
CA LYS A 49 -15.02 10.96 9.50
C LYS A 49 -14.27 10.02 8.55
N ALA A 50 -13.33 9.26 9.08
CA ALA A 50 -12.59 8.33 8.27
C ALA A 50 -13.51 7.24 7.72
N ILE A 51 -14.41 6.72 8.56
CA ILE A 51 -15.35 5.71 8.12
C ILE A 51 -16.23 6.28 7.01
N GLU A 52 -16.72 7.49 7.20
CA GLU A 52 -17.59 8.13 6.23
C GLU A 52 -16.90 8.31 4.89
N ILE A 53 -15.69 8.82 4.90
CA ILE A 53 -14.99 9.11 3.67
C ILE A 53 -14.57 7.84 2.95
N LEU A 54 -14.16 6.81 3.69
CA LEU A 54 -13.76 5.57 3.06
C LEU A 54 -14.98 4.89 2.41
N GLN A 55 -16.13 4.94 3.08
CA GLN A 55 -17.32 4.35 2.51
C GLN A 55 -17.79 5.16 1.30
N GLU A 56 -17.74 6.46 1.40
CA GLU A 56 -18.20 7.30 0.31
C GLU A 56 -17.35 7.10 -0.93
N LYS A 57 -16.03 6.95 -0.77
CA LYS A 57 -15.14 6.79 -1.90
C LYS A 57 -15.01 5.33 -2.34
N GLY A 58 -15.54 4.42 -1.56
CA GLY A 58 -15.43 3.00 -1.90
C GLY A 58 -14.06 2.44 -1.67
N TYR A 59 -13.28 3.02 -0.76
CA TYR A 59 -11.93 2.55 -0.48
C TYR A 59 -11.93 1.67 0.76
N ASP A 60 -11.03 0.70 0.81
CA ASP A 60 -10.92 -0.18 1.95
C ASP A 60 -9.87 0.30 2.94
N GLN A 61 -8.93 1.12 2.49
CA GLN A 61 -7.86 1.59 3.35
C GLN A 61 -7.30 2.92 2.86
N ALA A 62 -6.65 3.64 3.75
CA ALA A 62 -5.98 4.89 3.39
C ALA A 62 -4.82 5.13 4.33
N PRO A 63 -3.75 5.76 3.87
CA PRO A 63 -2.64 6.09 4.73
C PRO A 63 -2.92 7.32 5.57
N VAL A 64 -2.37 7.33 6.77
CA VAL A 64 -2.42 8.48 7.66
C VAL A 64 -1.06 9.14 7.55
N VAL A 65 -1.03 10.39 7.12
CA VAL A 65 0.19 11.10 6.81
C VAL A 65 0.17 12.45 7.50
N ALA A 66 1.24 12.76 8.21
CA ALA A 66 1.34 14.07 8.87
C ALA A 66 1.57 15.16 7.83
N GLU A 67 1.35 16.40 8.21
CA GLU A 67 1.55 17.50 7.30
C GLU A 67 2.98 17.56 6.81
N SER A 68 3.92 17.06 7.57
CA SER A 68 5.30 17.05 7.17
C SER A 68 5.58 16.03 6.06
N GLY A 69 4.61 15.16 5.79
CA GLY A 69 4.80 14.09 4.81
C GLY A 69 5.18 12.77 5.44
N LEU A 70 5.34 12.74 6.76
CA LEU A 70 5.70 11.49 7.42
C LEU A 70 4.50 10.54 7.44
N ILE A 71 4.71 9.31 7.00
CA ILE A 71 3.64 8.32 6.99
C ILE A 71 3.55 7.72 8.38
N LEU A 72 2.42 7.93 9.03
CA LEU A 72 2.23 7.49 10.39
C LEU A 72 1.65 6.08 10.48
N GLY A 73 0.97 5.65 9.45
CA GLY A 73 0.38 4.31 9.47
C GLY A 73 -0.71 4.17 8.44
N MET A 74 -1.41 3.05 8.49
CA MET A 74 -2.54 2.78 7.60
C MET A 74 -3.77 2.56 8.41
N VAL A 75 -4.91 2.98 7.86
CA VAL A 75 -6.21 2.77 8.48
C VAL A 75 -7.03 1.95 7.49
N THR A 76 -7.65 0.88 7.96
CA THR A 76 -8.58 0.13 7.13
C THR A 76 -9.99 0.34 7.65
N LEU A 77 -10.95 0.29 6.75
CA LEU A 77 -12.34 0.49 7.14
C LEU A 77 -12.76 -0.62 8.11
N SER A 78 -12.42 -1.86 7.82
CA SER A 78 -12.85 -2.97 8.66
C SER A 78 -12.26 -2.89 10.05
N ASN A 79 -10.97 -2.54 10.17
CA ASN A 79 -10.37 -2.46 11.48
C ASN A 79 -10.91 -1.31 12.29
N THR A 80 -11.23 -0.20 11.63
CA THR A 80 -11.79 0.95 12.33
C THR A 80 -13.19 0.60 12.85
N LEU A 81 -13.99 -0.04 12.01
CA LEU A 81 -15.35 -0.42 12.44
C LEU A 81 -15.28 -1.42 13.59
N SER A 82 -14.37 -2.39 13.53
CA SER A 82 -14.24 -3.36 14.60
C SER A 82 -13.81 -2.70 15.89
N SER A 83 -12.87 -1.79 15.82
CA SER A 83 -12.37 -1.12 17.00
C SER A 83 -13.45 -0.30 17.68
N VAL A 84 -14.30 0.33 16.90
CA VAL A 84 -15.39 1.10 17.46
C VAL A 84 -16.43 0.14 18.06
N GLN A 85 -16.76 -0.94 17.38
CA GLN A 85 -17.73 -1.89 17.87
C GLN A 85 -17.26 -2.56 19.16
N ASP A 86 -15.96 -2.81 19.27
CA ASP A 86 -15.43 -3.46 20.44
C ASP A 86 -15.22 -2.50 21.60
N GLY A 87 -15.46 -1.23 21.39
CA GLY A 87 -15.28 -0.26 22.45
C GLY A 87 -13.86 0.17 22.69
N ASN A 88 -12.93 -0.22 21.81
CA ASN A 88 -11.54 0.14 21.97
C ASN A 88 -11.28 1.59 21.62
N VAL A 89 -12.06 2.16 20.73
CA VAL A 89 -11.96 3.58 20.39
C VAL A 89 -13.35 4.11 20.20
N GLU A 90 -13.48 5.41 20.24
CA GLU A 90 -14.75 6.07 20.05
C GLU A 90 -14.77 6.74 18.69
N LEU A 91 -15.94 7.00 18.15
CA LEU A 91 -16.06 7.64 16.85
C LEU A 91 -15.39 9.01 16.83
N SER A 92 -15.31 9.67 17.96
CA SER A 92 -14.69 10.99 18.04
C SER A 92 -13.18 10.93 18.19
N ASP A 93 -12.61 9.74 18.40
CA ASP A 93 -11.17 9.62 18.56
C ASP A 93 -10.46 9.82 17.22
N PRO A 94 -9.22 10.31 17.25
CA PRO A 94 -8.46 10.50 16.01
C PRO A 94 -8.05 9.17 15.41
N VAL A 95 -7.92 9.12 14.09
CA VAL A 95 -7.58 7.90 13.38
C VAL A 95 -6.23 7.33 13.79
N THR A 96 -5.35 8.13 14.38
CA THR A 96 -4.07 7.61 14.84
C THR A 96 -4.25 6.50 15.86
N LYS A 97 -5.38 6.43 16.53
CA LYS A 97 -5.60 5.38 17.51
C LYS A 97 -5.87 4.02 16.85
N VAL A 98 -6.29 4.00 15.60
CA VAL A 98 -6.56 2.74 14.90
C VAL A 98 -5.59 2.50 13.76
N ALA A 99 -4.65 3.42 13.53
CA ALA A 99 -3.67 3.26 12.47
C ALA A 99 -2.63 2.21 12.89
N TYR A 100 -2.22 1.39 11.95
CA TYR A 100 -1.17 0.44 12.24
C TYR A 100 0.00 0.71 11.31
N ASP A 101 1.20 0.36 11.74
CA ASP A 101 2.40 0.72 11.03
C ASP A 101 3.09 -0.43 10.33
N GLN A 102 2.45 -1.58 10.23
CA GLN A 102 3.04 -2.71 9.55
C GLN A 102 2.46 -2.80 8.15
N PHE A 103 3.15 -2.29 7.19
CA PHE A 103 2.72 -2.33 5.81
C PHE A 103 3.94 -2.25 4.92
N SER A 104 3.82 -2.69 3.69
CA SER A 104 4.93 -2.69 2.74
C SER A 104 4.98 -1.40 1.96
N LYS A 105 6.18 -0.97 1.65
CA LYS A 105 6.40 0.22 0.85
C LYS A 105 7.22 -0.18 -0.38
N VAL A 106 6.91 0.42 -1.51
CA VAL A 106 7.70 0.23 -2.72
C VAL A 106 7.95 1.58 -3.36
N GLY A 107 9.02 1.69 -4.11
CA GLY A 107 9.32 2.91 -4.85
C GLY A 107 8.98 2.74 -6.31
N LEU A 108 9.04 3.83 -7.05
CA LEU A 108 8.73 3.80 -8.47
C LEU A 108 9.72 2.95 -9.27
N GLU A 109 10.95 2.82 -8.78
CA GLU A 109 11.97 2.07 -9.50
C GLU A 109 11.94 0.59 -9.17
N ASP A 110 11.14 0.18 -8.21
CA ASP A 110 11.05 -1.24 -7.86
C ASP A 110 10.27 -1.97 -8.95
N SER A 111 10.53 -3.26 -9.10
CA SER A 111 9.87 -4.05 -10.12
C SER A 111 8.50 -4.52 -9.69
N LEU A 112 7.65 -4.82 -10.67
CA LEU A 112 6.35 -5.37 -10.37
C LEU A 112 6.49 -6.77 -9.78
N GLY A 113 7.61 -7.46 -10.09
CA GLY A 113 7.89 -8.74 -9.46
C GLY A 113 8.07 -8.60 -7.97
N LYS A 114 8.79 -7.57 -7.54
CA LYS A 114 8.97 -7.31 -6.12
C LYS A 114 7.63 -7.00 -5.50
N LEU A 115 6.83 -6.16 -6.17
CA LEU A 115 5.52 -5.80 -5.66
C LEU A 115 4.65 -7.06 -5.54
N SER A 116 4.70 -7.93 -6.51
CA SER A 116 3.91 -9.15 -6.49
C SER A 116 4.27 -10.00 -5.29
N CYS A 117 5.55 -10.10 -4.97
CA CYS A 117 5.97 -10.86 -3.82
C CYS A 117 5.49 -10.25 -2.52
N LEU A 118 5.49 -8.92 -2.42
CA LEU A 118 4.99 -8.27 -1.22
C LEU A 118 3.50 -8.51 -1.07
N LEU A 119 2.77 -8.50 -2.17
CA LEU A 119 1.32 -8.64 -2.12
C LEU A 119 0.88 -10.09 -1.84
N GLU A 120 1.82 -11.03 -1.80
CA GLU A 120 1.47 -12.38 -1.41
C GLU A 120 1.14 -12.42 0.08
N ASN A 121 1.72 -11.54 0.87
CA ASN A 121 1.49 -11.52 2.30
C ASN A 121 0.69 -10.33 2.77
N ASP A 122 0.68 -9.27 2.01
CA ASP A 122 -0.01 -8.05 2.39
C ASP A 122 -1.14 -7.77 1.42
N HIS A 123 -2.18 -7.14 1.89
CA HIS A 123 -3.31 -6.82 1.03
C HIS A 123 -3.03 -5.61 0.14
N PHE A 124 -2.03 -4.83 0.50
CA PHE A 124 -1.70 -3.63 -0.25
C PHE A 124 -0.26 -3.25 -0.02
N ALA A 125 0.27 -2.38 -0.83
CA ALA A 125 1.57 -1.77 -0.62
C ALA A 125 1.43 -0.29 -0.91
N ILE A 126 2.21 0.53 -0.22
CA ILE A 126 2.18 1.96 -0.46
C ILE A 126 3.33 2.30 -1.40
N VAL A 127 3.02 3.02 -2.46
CA VAL A 127 4.04 3.49 -3.39
C VAL A 127 4.50 4.84 -2.90
N VAL A 128 5.79 4.98 -2.61
CA VAL A 128 6.34 6.20 -2.05
C VAL A 128 7.45 6.74 -2.94
N HIS A 129 7.65 8.03 -2.86
CA HIS A 129 8.75 8.72 -3.53
C HIS A 129 9.53 9.45 -2.46
N GLU A 130 10.84 9.28 -2.43
CA GLU A 130 11.67 9.95 -1.45
C GLU A 130 12.44 11.08 -2.09
N GLN A 131 12.48 12.19 -1.42
CA GLN A 131 13.22 13.34 -1.89
C GLN A 131 14.16 13.78 -0.80
N MET A 132 15.29 14.35 -1.21
CA MET A 132 16.22 14.94 -0.30
C MET A 132 15.90 16.41 -0.29
N GLN A 133 15.78 16.98 0.88
CA GLN A 133 15.55 18.41 1.00
C GLN A 133 16.71 19.03 1.73
N LEU A 134 17.20 20.16 1.22
CA LEU A 134 18.25 20.89 1.87
C LEU A 134 17.61 22.11 2.49
N SER A 135 17.91 22.35 3.75
CA SER A 135 17.36 23.54 4.41
C SER A 135 18.38 24.66 4.34
N GLY A 136 17.97 25.85 4.70
CA GLY A 136 18.84 27.01 4.61
C GLY A 136 20.08 26.94 5.48
N ASN A 137 20.07 26.11 6.51
CA ASN A 137 21.22 26.01 7.38
C ASN A 137 22.15 24.91 6.91
N GLY A 138 21.94 24.35 5.74
CA GLY A 138 22.85 23.33 5.23
C GLY A 138 22.51 21.91 5.61
N SER A 139 21.53 21.71 6.46
CA SER A 139 21.17 20.35 6.84
C SER A 139 20.29 19.73 5.77
N SER A 140 20.29 18.41 5.67
CA SER A 140 19.46 17.73 4.70
C SER A 140 18.53 16.77 5.40
N SER A 141 17.40 16.50 4.83
CA SER A 141 16.46 15.55 5.37
C SER A 141 15.80 14.84 4.22
N ARG A 142 15.20 13.70 4.52
CA ARG A 142 14.47 12.94 3.52
C ARG A 142 13.01 13.16 3.74
N LYS A 143 12.27 13.31 2.67
CA LYS A 143 10.85 13.48 2.75
C LYS A 143 10.20 12.43 1.86
N GLN A 144 9.19 11.76 2.37
CA GLN A 144 8.47 10.77 1.61
C GLN A 144 7.14 11.33 1.16
N THR A 145 6.76 11.03 -0.07
CA THR A 145 5.47 11.41 -0.59
C THR A 145 4.74 10.12 -1.00
N VAL A 146 3.50 9.98 -0.58
CA VAL A 146 2.70 8.83 -0.95
C VAL A 146 2.16 9.08 -2.35
N LEU A 147 2.49 8.19 -3.28
CA LEU A 147 2.03 8.32 -4.65
C LEU A 147 0.80 7.47 -4.94
N GLY A 148 0.58 6.46 -4.14
CA GLY A 148 -0.59 5.61 -4.33
C GLY A 148 -0.58 4.43 -3.41
N VAL A 149 -1.69 3.71 -3.39
CA VAL A 149 -1.83 2.46 -2.66
C VAL A 149 -2.18 1.42 -3.71
N VAL A 150 -1.42 0.34 -3.77
CA VAL A 150 -1.58 -0.66 -4.80
C VAL A 150 -1.98 -1.98 -4.21
N THR A 151 -2.91 -2.67 -4.86
CA THR A 151 -3.39 -3.97 -4.41
C THR A 151 -3.10 -5.01 -5.49
N ALA A 152 -3.32 -6.27 -5.16
CA ALA A 152 -3.16 -7.34 -6.13
C ALA A 152 -4.08 -7.12 -7.34
N MET A 153 -5.26 -6.55 -7.11
CA MET A 153 -6.19 -6.31 -8.20
C MET A 153 -5.60 -5.30 -9.20
N ASP A 154 -4.89 -4.29 -8.70
CA ASP A 154 -4.28 -3.30 -9.57
C ASP A 154 -3.22 -3.96 -10.45
N LEU A 155 -2.45 -4.89 -9.87
CA LEU A 155 -1.42 -5.58 -10.59
C LEU A 155 -2.04 -6.49 -11.66
N LEU A 156 -3.12 -7.21 -11.30
CA LEU A 156 -3.79 -8.08 -12.23
C LEU A 156 -4.42 -7.28 -13.37
N THR A 157 -4.95 -6.13 -13.06
CA THR A 157 -5.57 -5.28 -14.07
C THR A 157 -4.50 -4.83 -15.07
N PHE A 158 -3.32 -4.47 -14.57
CA PHE A 158 -2.23 -4.05 -15.45
C PHE A 158 -1.80 -5.22 -16.34
N ALA A 159 -1.62 -6.39 -15.74
CA ALA A 159 -1.17 -7.56 -16.47
C ALA A 159 -2.18 -7.95 -17.56
N SER A 160 -3.46 -7.88 -17.22
CA SER A 160 -4.49 -8.26 -18.18
C SER A 160 -4.62 -7.26 -19.30
N SER A 161 -4.48 -5.99 -19.00
CA SER A 161 -4.68 -4.96 -20.01
C SER A 161 -3.58 -4.95 -21.04
N ASN A 162 -2.41 -5.40 -20.66
CA ASN A 162 -1.26 -5.29 -21.54
C ASN A 162 -0.70 -6.60 -22.04
N ASP A 163 -1.37 -7.71 -21.77
CA ASP A 163 -0.77 -8.97 -22.09
C ASP A 163 -0.80 -9.28 -23.56
N LYS A 164 -1.33 -8.45 -24.38
CA LYS A 164 -1.27 -8.75 -25.77
C LYS A 164 -0.05 -8.22 -26.40
N LYS A 165 0.76 -7.59 -25.68
CA LYS A 165 1.99 -7.05 -26.23
C LYS A 165 3.01 -8.12 -26.42
#